data_9b55fc37b1d229adb66dda82531ced8e
#
_entry.id   9b55fc37b1d229adb66dda82531ced8e
#
_cell.length_a   1.000
_cell.length_b   1.000
_cell.length_c   1.000
_cell.angle_alpha   90.00
_cell.angle_beta   90.00
_cell.angle_gamma   90.00
#
_symmetry.space_group_name_H-M   'P 1'
#
loop_
_entity.id
_entity.type
_entity.pdbx_description
1 polymer ?
#
loop_
_entity_poly.entity_id
_entity_poly.type
_entity_poly.pdbx_seq_one_letter_code
_entity_poly.pdbx_strand_id
1 'polypeptide(L)'
;MKPFMDADFLLQTDTAKTLYHEAAEKMPIFDYHNHLNPQEILEDRQMENLTRVWLGGDHYKWRAMRAMGFSEDLITGNADDYDKYLAFAETIENAIGNPLYHWTHLELQRYFGITTPLSRAAA
;
A
#
# COMPACT_ATOMS: atom_id res chain seq x y z
N MET A 1 7.42 -13.00 20.08
CA MET A 1 7.55 -12.81 18.61
C MET A 1 7.33 -11.32 18.34
N LYS A 2 8.17 -10.68 17.55
CA LYS A 2 8.00 -9.26 17.17
C LYS A 2 6.75 -9.12 16.31
N PRO A 3 5.83 -8.16 16.60
CA PRO A 3 4.66 -7.94 15.74
C PRO A 3 5.08 -7.47 14.34
N PHE A 4 4.27 -7.79 13.35
CA PHE A 4 4.44 -7.26 12.01
C PHE A 4 4.14 -5.75 12.01
N MET A 5 5.02 -4.95 11.44
CA MET A 5 4.89 -3.48 11.36
C MET A 5 4.81 -2.78 12.73
N ASP A 6 5.68 -3.14 13.67
CA ASP A 6 5.89 -2.36 14.87
C ASP A 6 6.67 -1.06 14.56
N ALA A 7 6.92 -0.24 15.60
CA ALA A 7 7.66 1.02 15.46
C ALA A 7 9.09 0.84 14.91
N ASP A 8 9.65 -0.35 15.06
CA ASP A 8 11.00 -0.71 14.57
C ASP A 8 10.94 -1.55 13.29
N PHE A 9 9.83 -1.52 12.55
CA PHE A 9 9.71 -2.26 11.29
C PHE A 9 10.85 -1.87 10.34
N LEU A 10 11.55 -2.86 9.79
CA LEU A 10 12.78 -2.74 8.98
C LEU A 10 14.03 -2.22 9.72
N LEU A 11 13.94 -1.77 10.96
CA LEU A 11 15.08 -1.34 11.77
C LEU A 11 15.68 -2.56 12.49
N GLN A 12 16.69 -3.18 11.89
CA GLN A 12 17.22 -4.45 12.37
C GLN A 12 18.38 -4.33 13.35
N THR A 13 19.01 -3.15 13.44
CA THR A 13 20.15 -2.91 14.34
C THR A 13 19.86 -1.75 15.29
N ASP A 14 20.54 -1.75 16.45
CA ASP A 14 20.41 -0.63 17.40
C ASP A 14 20.86 0.69 16.78
N THR A 15 21.90 0.66 15.94
CA THR A 15 22.32 1.85 15.18
C THR A 15 21.24 2.35 14.25
N ALA A 16 20.55 1.47 13.51
CA ALA A 16 19.45 1.86 12.62
C ALA A 16 18.29 2.50 13.42
N LYS A 17 17.94 1.94 14.57
CA LYS A 17 16.91 2.49 15.46
C LYS A 17 17.29 3.87 15.97
N THR A 18 18.51 4.01 16.49
CA THR A 18 19.02 5.31 16.98
C THR A 18 18.98 6.36 15.87
N LEU A 19 19.53 6.07 14.70
CA LEU A 19 19.56 7.02 13.58
C LEU A 19 18.15 7.40 13.11
N TYR A 20 17.22 6.45 13.08
CA TYR A 20 15.86 6.73 12.68
C TYR A 20 15.12 7.55 13.72
N HIS A 21 15.00 7.07 14.96
CA HIS A 21 14.16 7.70 15.98
C HIS A 21 14.72 9.03 16.51
N GLU A 22 16.04 9.17 16.59
CA GLU A 22 16.66 10.41 17.10
C GLU A 22 16.81 11.48 16.02
N ALA A 23 16.95 11.11 14.76
CA ALA A 23 17.21 12.04 13.68
C ALA A 23 16.22 11.95 12.52
N ALA A 24 16.15 10.82 11.79
CA ALA A 24 15.47 10.76 10.50
C ALA A 24 13.95 10.92 10.60
N GLU A 25 13.31 10.37 11.64
CA GLU A 25 11.85 10.39 11.84
C GLU A 25 11.28 11.82 11.88
N LYS A 26 12.09 12.79 12.33
CA LYS A 26 11.68 14.20 12.49
C LYS A 26 12.09 15.09 11.33
N MET A 27 12.78 14.54 10.33
CA MET A 27 13.22 15.31 9.18
C MET A 27 12.06 15.55 8.20
N PRO A 28 12.02 16.69 7.52
CA PRO A 28 11.04 16.95 6.48
C PRO A 28 11.23 15.96 5.32
N ILE A 29 10.11 15.48 4.77
CA ILE A 29 10.13 14.58 3.63
C ILE A 29 10.16 15.41 2.34
N PHE A 30 11.12 15.10 1.46
CA PHE A 30 11.20 15.60 0.10
C PHE A 30 10.75 14.49 -0.86
N ASP A 31 9.46 14.42 -1.13
CA ASP A 31 8.89 13.44 -2.05
C ASP A 31 8.96 13.97 -3.49
N TYR A 32 10.04 13.64 -4.19
CA TYR A 32 10.28 14.02 -5.58
C TYR A 32 9.73 13.01 -6.60
N HIS A 33 9.21 11.89 -6.14
CA HIS A 33 8.64 10.84 -6.99
C HIS A 33 7.53 10.11 -6.26
N ASN A 34 6.30 10.24 -6.72
CA ASN A 34 5.15 9.50 -6.21
C ASN A 34 4.17 9.19 -7.35
N HIS A 35 3.16 8.36 -7.07
CA HIS A 35 2.14 7.97 -8.03
C HIS A 35 0.78 8.66 -7.76
N LEU A 36 0.70 9.55 -6.79
CA LEU A 36 -0.47 10.37 -6.56
C LEU A 36 -0.50 11.52 -7.55
N ASN A 37 -1.69 11.85 -8.04
CA ASN A 37 -1.86 13.00 -8.92
C ASN A 37 -1.72 14.30 -8.10
N PRO A 38 -0.76 15.19 -8.41
CA PRO A 38 -0.57 16.46 -7.70
C PRO A 38 -1.83 17.34 -7.69
N GLN A 39 -2.66 17.28 -8.72
CA GLN A 39 -3.90 18.02 -8.80
C GLN A 39 -4.90 17.58 -7.72
N GLU A 40 -5.00 16.27 -7.46
CA GLU A 40 -5.89 15.72 -6.42
C GLU A 40 -5.43 16.13 -5.02
N ILE A 41 -4.11 16.23 -4.80
CA ILE A 41 -3.53 16.73 -3.54
C ILE A 41 -3.86 18.23 -3.39
N LEU A 42 -3.68 19.02 -4.44
CA LEU A 42 -3.96 20.48 -4.41
C LEU A 42 -5.44 20.76 -4.14
N GLU A 43 -6.33 19.96 -4.71
CA GLU A 43 -7.78 20.10 -4.57
C GLU A 43 -8.32 19.54 -3.26
N ASP A 44 -7.47 18.91 -2.45
CA ASP A 44 -7.87 18.16 -1.23
C ASP A 44 -9.03 17.19 -1.53
N ARG A 45 -8.90 16.47 -2.65
CA ARG A 45 -9.96 15.65 -3.20
C ARG A 45 -10.23 14.43 -2.32
N GLN A 46 -11.47 14.26 -1.90
CA GLN A 46 -11.90 13.04 -1.23
C GLN A 46 -12.03 11.90 -2.23
N MET A 47 -11.37 10.81 -1.92
CA MET A 47 -11.43 9.60 -2.73
C MET A 47 -12.66 8.77 -2.38
N GLU A 48 -13.28 8.16 -3.39
CA GLU A 48 -14.54 7.43 -3.24
C GLU A 48 -14.37 6.15 -2.40
N ASN A 49 -13.27 5.41 -2.65
CA ASN A 49 -12.96 4.16 -1.96
C ASN A 49 -11.48 3.77 -2.15
N LEU A 50 -11.03 2.72 -1.45
CA LEU A 50 -9.65 2.24 -1.53
C LEU A 50 -9.25 1.74 -2.91
N THR A 51 -10.15 1.15 -3.67
CA THR A 51 -9.87 0.70 -5.03
C THR A 51 -9.46 1.86 -5.91
N ARG A 52 -10.18 2.98 -5.83
CA ARG A 52 -9.87 4.19 -6.60
C ARG A 52 -8.52 4.78 -6.19
N VAL A 53 -8.23 4.82 -4.89
CA VAL A 53 -6.93 5.28 -4.39
C VAL A 53 -5.79 4.38 -4.86
N TRP A 54 -5.93 3.08 -4.72
CA TRP A 54 -4.85 2.14 -4.95
C TRP A 54 -4.66 1.76 -6.41
N LEU A 55 -5.76 1.63 -7.16
CA LEU A 55 -5.73 1.11 -8.53
C LEU A 55 -6.03 2.17 -9.59
N GLY A 56 -6.38 3.40 -9.19
CA GLY A 56 -6.76 4.45 -10.12
C GLY A 56 -5.64 4.92 -11.05
N GLY A 57 -4.37 4.82 -10.63
CA GLY A 57 -3.23 5.31 -11.41
C GLY A 57 -1.92 4.56 -11.20
N ASP A 58 -1.87 3.58 -10.29
CA ASP A 58 -0.63 2.90 -9.92
C ASP A 58 -0.33 1.68 -10.80
N HIS A 59 0.48 1.92 -11.82
CA HIS A 59 0.90 0.88 -12.77
C HIS A 59 1.78 -0.23 -12.14
N TYR A 60 2.38 -0.04 -10.97
CA TYR A 60 3.08 -1.11 -10.26
C TYR A 60 2.10 -2.13 -9.68
N LYS A 61 1.00 -1.65 -9.11
CA LYS A 61 -0.08 -2.52 -8.62
C LYS A 61 -0.73 -3.29 -9.77
N TRP A 62 -1.02 -2.61 -10.90
CA TRP A 62 -1.53 -3.28 -12.10
C TRP A 62 -0.60 -4.39 -12.61
N ARG A 63 0.72 -4.14 -12.60
CA ARG A 63 1.71 -5.14 -13.00
C ARG A 63 1.69 -6.35 -12.08
N ALA A 64 1.58 -6.15 -10.77
CA ALA A 64 1.49 -7.24 -9.81
C ALA A 64 0.23 -8.10 -10.06
N MET A 65 -0.93 -7.47 -10.29
CA MET A 65 -2.17 -8.17 -10.61
C MET A 65 -2.08 -8.95 -11.93
N ARG A 66 -1.45 -8.37 -12.95
CA ARG A 66 -1.18 -9.09 -14.22
C ARG A 66 -0.27 -10.29 -14.03
N ALA A 67 0.76 -10.17 -13.20
CA ALA A 67 1.66 -11.27 -12.86
C ALA A 67 0.94 -12.42 -12.13
N MET A 68 -0.13 -12.11 -11.39
CA MET A 68 -1.03 -13.09 -10.78
C MET A 68 -2.01 -13.73 -11.78
N GLY A 69 -2.09 -13.23 -13.01
CA GLY A 69 -2.97 -13.75 -14.06
C GLY A 69 -4.40 -13.22 -14.05
N PHE A 70 -4.66 -12.13 -13.34
CA PHE A 70 -5.98 -11.49 -13.37
C PHE A 70 -6.27 -10.88 -14.75
N SER A 71 -7.54 -10.94 -15.15
CA SER A 71 -7.99 -10.32 -16.40
C SER A 71 -7.90 -8.79 -16.32
N GLU A 72 -7.73 -8.15 -17.48
CA GLU A 72 -7.64 -6.69 -17.54
C GLU A 72 -8.91 -5.98 -17.03
N ASP A 73 -10.07 -6.61 -17.13
CA ASP A 73 -11.32 -6.10 -16.56
C ASP A 73 -11.23 -5.84 -15.06
N LEU A 74 -10.55 -6.72 -14.32
CA LEU A 74 -10.32 -6.61 -12.89
C LEU A 74 -9.18 -5.64 -12.52
N ILE A 75 -8.44 -5.12 -13.50
CA ILE A 75 -7.28 -4.26 -13.26
C ILE A 75 -7.62 -2.82 -13.66
N THR A 76 -7.71 -2.55 -14.95
CA THR A 76 -7.98 -1.20 -15.51
C THR A 76 -9.33 -1.13 -16.24
N GLY A 77 -10.00 -2.25 -16.46
CA GLY A 77 -11.26 -2.33 -17.19
C GLY A 77 -12.49 -1.94 -16.36
N ASN A 78 -13.65 -2.53 -16.68
CA ASN A 78 -14.95 -2.07 -16.20
C ASN A 78 -15.56 -2.91 -15.08
N ALA A 79 -14.81 -3.85 -14.49
CA ALA A 79 -15.30 -4.61 -13.34
C ALA A 79 -15.63 -3.69 -12.17
N ASP A 80 -16.53 -4.13 -11.30
CA ASP A 80 -16.91 -3.41 -10.08
C ASP A 80 -15.67 -3.15 -9.19
N ASP A 81 -15.68 -2.03 -8.50
CA ASP A 81 -14.56 -1.62 -7.64
C ASP A 81 -14.28 -2.64 -6.54
N TYR A 82 -15.32 -3.28 -6.00
CA TYR A 82 -15.14 -4.30 -4.98
C TYR A 82 -14.50 -5.58 -5.55
N ASP A 83 -14.88 -6.00 -6.74
CA ASP A 83 -14.25 -7.15 -7.41
C ASP A 83 -12.78 -6.89 -7.72
N LYS A 84 -12.43 -5.67 -8.13
CA LYS A 84 -11.04 -5.22 -8.29
C LYS A 84 -10.29 -5.23 -6.96
N TYR A 85 -10.94 -4.77 -5.91
CA TYR A 85 -10.37 -4.79 -4.56
C TYR A 85 -10.05 -6.22 -4.11
N LEU A 86 -10.96 -7.16 -4.30
CA LEU A 86 -10.76 -8.58 -3.98
C LEU A 86 -9.59 -9.19 -4.77
N ALA A 87 -9.48 -8.87 -6.06
CA ALA A 87 -8.36 -9.31 -6.88
C ALA A 87 -7.02 -8.72 -6.42
N PHE A 88 -7.03 -7.46 -6.01
CA PHE A 88 -5.84 -6.82 -5.42
C PHE A 88 -5.49 -7.43 -4.06
N ALA A 89 -6.47 -7.70 -3.20
CA ALA A 89 -6.25 -8.34 -1.91
C ALA A 89 -5.59 -9.72 -2.06
N GLU A 90 -6.06 -10.52 -3.02
CA GLU A 90 -5.43 -11.80 -3.37
C GLU A 90 -4.00 -11.62 -3.92
N THR A 91 -3.78 -10.56 -4.70
CA THR A 91 -2.43 -10.22 -5.19
C THR A 91 -1.50 -9.91 -4.03
N ILE A 92 -1.93 -9.11 -3.06
CA ILE A 92 -1.14 -8.72 -1.89
C ILE A 92 -0.86 -9.93 -1.00
N GLU A 93 -1.83 -10.80 -0.77
CA GLU A 93 -1.65 -12.03 0.00
C GLU A 93 -0.48 -12.89 -0.55
N ASN A 94 -0.29 -12.89 -1.86
CA ASN A 94 0.78 -13.63 -2.54
C ASN A 94 2.07 -12.80 -2.77
N ALA A 95 2.11 -11.56 -2.32
CA ALA A 95 3.22 -10.63 -2.56
C ALA A 95 4.20 -10.51 -1.37
N ILE A 96 4.27 -11.50 -0.48
CA ILE A 96 5.19 -11.48 0.67
C ILE A 96 6.63 -11.31 0.18
N GLY A 97 7.34 -10.32 0.74
CA GLY A 97 8.69 -9.95 0.31
C GLY A 97 8.74 -8.88 -0.78
N ASN A 98 7.61 -8.52 -1.38
CA ASN A 98 7.50 -7.38 -2.27
C ASN A 98 7.18 -6.09 -1.47
N PRO A 99 7.76 -4.93 -1.80
CA PRO A 99 7.41 -3.66 -1.15
C PRO A 99 5.92 -3.34 -1.14
N LEU A 100 5.15 -3.71 -2.16
CA LEU A 100 3.70 -3.52 -2.19
C LEU A 100 3.00 -4.16 -1.00
N TYR A 101 3.46 -5.33 -0.54
CA TYR A 101 2.94 -5.98 0.65
C TYR A 101 3.09 -5.09 1.89
N HIS A 102 4.30 -4.54 2.09
CA HIS A 102 4.59 -3.67 3.22
C HIS A 102 3.81 -2.36 3.15
N TRP A 103 3.80 -1.71 2.01
CA TRP A 103 3.14 -0.41 1.83
C TRP A 103 1.64 -0.51 2.04
N THR A 104 0.99 -1.51 1.46
CA THR A 104 -0.46 -1.73 1.63
C THR A 104 -0.82 -1.92 3.11
N HIS A 105 -0.09 -2.78 3.82
CA HIS A 105 -0.36 -3.01 5.24
C HIS A 105 -0.02 -1.80 6.12
N LEU A 106 1.00 -1.02 5.75
CA LEU A 106 1.35 0.20 6.46
C LEU A 106 0.25 1.26 6.33
N GLU A 107 -0.32 1.42 5.14
CA GLU A 107 -1.45 2.32 4.88
C GLU A 107 -2.69 1.87 5.66
N LEU A 108 -3.04 0.58 5.62
CA LEU A 108 -4.16 0.03 6.38
C LEU A 108 -4.00 0.27 7.88
N GLN A 109 -2.81 0.08 8.41
CA GLN A 109 -2.54 0.30 9.83
C GLN A 109 -2.61 1.77 10.21
N ARG A 110 -1.94 2.65 9.46
CA ARG A 110 -1.79 4.06 9.80
C ARG A 110 -3.07 4.86 9.64
N TYR A 111 -3.83 4.60 8.58
CA TYR A 111 -5.01 5.40 8.27
C TYR A 111 -6.32 4.79 8.78
N PHE A 112 -6.36 3.46 8.94
CA PHE A 112 -7.60 2.75 9.30
C PHE A 112 -7.49 1.92 10.58
N GLY A 113 -6.31 1.81 11.18
CA GLY A 113 -6.10 1.00 12.40
C GLY A 113 -6.23 -0.51 12.14
N ILE A 114 -6.19 -0.95 10.88
CA ILE A 114 -6.34 -2.35 10.48
C ILE A 114 -4.96 -3.02 10.58
N THR A 115 -4.83 -3.99 11.46
CA THR A 115 -3.59 -4.75 11.68
C THR A 115 -3.66 -6.19 11.18
N THR A 116 -4.85 -6.65 10.79
CA THR A 116 -5.03 -7.97 10.17
C THR A 116 -4.42 -7.95 8.76
N PRO A 117 -3.60 -8.96 8.42
CA PRO A 117 -3.08 -9.06 7.07
C PRO A 117 -4.19 -9.12 6.02
N LEU A 118 -4.02 -8.33 4.97
CA LEU A 118 -4.96 -8.29 3.84
C LEU A 118 -4.89 -9.61 3.07
N SER A 119 -6.05 -10.21 2.87
CA SER A 119 -6.26 -11.37 2.01
C SER A 119 -7.63 -11.28 1.36
N ARG A 120 -7.86 -12.06 0.33
CA ARG A 120 -9.20 -12.13 -0.29
C ARG A 120 -10.31 -12.48 0.71
N ALA A 121 -9.99 -13.30 1.72
CA ALA A 121 -10.96 -13.72 2.73
C ALA A 121 -11.18 -12.69 3.84
N ALA A 122 -10.27 -11.74 4.01
CA ALA A 122 -10.31 -10.71 5.05
C ALA A 122 -10.62 -9.30 4.48
N ALA A 123 -10.90 -9.21 3.19
CA ALA A 123 -11.16 -7.98 2.46
C ALA A 123 -12.61 -7.48 2.61
#